data_378d410ecc96f13067da1a46b036f9e7
#
_entry.id   378d410ecc96f13067da1a46b036f9e7
#
_cell.length_a   1.000
_cell.length_b   1.000
_cell.length_c   1.000
_cell.angle_alpha   90.00
_cell.angle_beta   90.00
_cell.angle_gamma   90.00
#
_symmetry.space_group_name_H-M   'P 1'
#
loop_
_entity.id
_entity.type
_entity.pdbx_description
1 polymer ?
#
loop_
_entity_poly.entity_id
_entity_poly.type
_entity_poly.pdbx_seq_one_letter_code
_entity_poly.pdbx_strand_id
1 'polypeptide(L)'
;MGRRPPKAVFPEAYVFPGGRLDAADTNVAPSTQLAPTVLEELRAHGACTASLARALANAAIRETFEETGLLVAAPGDPGTEHGPWAAFRAKGIAPAHDRLRFLGRAITPASAPVRFHARFFVADGELVEGTIVGNGELSDIRWYALEEARRLPAIDVTQFVLTEIAAHERGQTRAAPFFRYRRNRVLAKAADA
;
A
#
# COMPACT_ATOMS: atom_id res chain seq x y z
N MET A 1 -7.17 7.83 3.31
CA MET A 1 -7.67 6.74 4.19
C MET A 1 -9.19 6.66 4.09
N GLY A 2 -9.75 5.51 4.48
CA GLY A 2 -11.20 5.32 4.54
C GLY A 2 -11.59 4.44 5.73
N ARG A 3 -12.87 4.49 6.10
CA ARG A 3 -13.45 3.77 7.23
C ARG A 3 -14.08 2.47 6.77
N ARG A 4 -13.75 1.37 7.43
CA ARG A 4 -14.28 0.04 7.13
C ARG A 4 -15.76 -0.10 7.53
N PRO A 5 -16.56 -0.88 6.79
CA PRO A 5 -17.97 -1.09 7.13
C PRO A 5 -18.15 -1.86 8.45
N PRO A 6 -19.34 -1.76 9.08
CA PRO A 6 -19.61 -2.38 10.38
C PRO A 6 -19.46 -3.92 10.43
N LYS A 7 -19.55 -4.59 9.28
CA LYS A 7 -19.44 -6.06 9.17
C LYS A 7 -18.04 -6.54 8.82
N ALA A 8 -17.06 -5.63 8.67
CA ALA A 8 -15.69 -5.99 8.34
C ALA A 8 -14.94 -6.57 9.54
N VAL A 9 -13.85 -7.28 9.27
CA VAL A 9 -12.85 -7.57 10.30
C VAL A 9 -12.25 -6.23 10.75
N PHE A 10 -12.29 -5.90 12.03
CA PHE A 10 -12.06 -4.57 12.61
C PHE A 10 -13.07 -3.53 12.08
N PRO A 11 -14.34 -3.60 12.55
CA PRO A 11 -15.39 -2.67 12.14
C PRO A 11 -15.04 -1.23 12.47
N GLU A 12 -15.50 -0.30 11.64
CA GLU A 12 -15.36 1.15 11.85
C GLU A 12 -13.91 1.66 11.95
N ALA A 13 -12.90 0.79 11.79
CA ALA A 13 -11.51 1.19 11.81
C ALA A 13 -11.12 1.90 10.50
N TYR A 14 -10.34 2.97 10.61
CA TYR A 14 -9.75 3.64 9.47
C TYR A 14 -8.50 2.90 8.98
N VAL A 15 -8.43 2.72 7.67
CA VAL A 15 -7.34 1.99 7.01
C VAL A 15 -6.84 2.75 5.79
N PHE A 16 -5.65 2.41 5.33
CA PHE A 16 -5.18 2.78 3.99
C PHE A 16 -5.82 1.86 2.96
N PRO A 17 -5.93 2.29 1.69
CA PRO A 17 -6.31 1.40 0.59
C PRO A 17 -5.38 0.20 0.52
N GLY A 18 -5.93 -0.97 0.22
CA GLY A 18 -5.11 -2.15 0.03
C GLY A 18 -5.84 -3.47 0.25
N GLY A 19 -5.39 -4.48 -0.46
CA GLY A 19 -5.97 -5.80 -0.45
C GLY A 19 -4.97 -6.92 -0.71
N ARG A 20 -5.42 -7.96 -1.36
CA ARG A 20 -4.62 -9.14 -1.68
C ARG A 20 -4.00 -9.01 -3.07
N LEU A 21 -2.85 -9.64 -3.24
CA LEU A 21 -2.28 -9.87 -4.55
C LEU A 21 -3.27 -10.72 -5.38
N ASP A 22 -3.63 -10.24 -6.56
CA ASP A 22 -4.35 -10.98 -7.58
C ASP A 22 -3.35 -11.66 -8.54
N ALA A 23 -3.74 -12.80 -9.10
CA ALA A 23 -2.93 -13.48 -10.10
C ALA A 23 -2.67 -12.59 -11.33
N ALA A 24 -3.63 -11.74 -11.70
CA ALA A 24 -3.50 -10.80 -12.79
C ALA A 24 -2.38 -9.77 -12.57
N ASP A 25 -2.13 -9.36 -11.31
CA ASP A 25 -1.10 -8.37 -10.98
C ASP A 25 0.31 -8.81 -11.39
N THR A 26 0.55 -10.12 -11.53
CA THR A 26 1.84 -10.67 -11.97
C THR A 26 2.15 -10.38 -13.43
N ASN A 27 1.13 -10.17 -14.26
CA ASN A 27 1.22 -10.05 -15.72
C ASN A 27 1.06 -8.60 -16.21
N VAL A 28 0.78 -7.67 -15.32
CA VAL A 28 0.62 -6.25 -15.68
C VAL A 28 1.98 -5.62 -15.99
N ALA A 29 2.06 -4.99 -17.15
CA ALA A 29 3.23 -4.22 -17.55
C ALA A 29 3.15 -2.80 -16.95
N PRO A 30 4.12 -2.39 -16.14
CA PRO A 30 4.17 -1.01 -15.64
C PRO A 30 4.75 -0.08 -16.71
N SER A 31 4.35 1.19 -16.69
CA SER A 31 4.93 2.24 -17.54
C SER A 31 6.36 2.59 -17.14
N THR A 32 6.66 2.49 -15.84
CA THR A 32 7.98 2.73 -15.26
C THR A 32 8.36 1.61 -14.30
N GLN A 33 9.64 1.41 -14.04
CA GLN A 33 10.12 0.36 -13.14
C GLN A 33 10.28 0.89 -11.71
N LEU A 34 10.22 -0.01 -10.72
CA LEU A 34 10.63 0.32 -9.35
C LEU A 34 12.07 0.86 -9.38
N ALA A 35 12.31 1.94 -8.65
CA ALA A 35 13.67 2.45 -8.47
C ALA A 35 14.58 1.34 -7.93
N PRO A 36 15.84 1.24 -8.37
CA PRO A 36 16.76 0.19 -7.93
C PRO A 36 16.87 0.09 -6.40
N THR A 37 16.92 1.23 -5.71
CA THR A 37 16.97 1.31 -4.24
C THR A 37 15.72 0.71 -3.60
N VAL A 38 14.53 0.99 -4.13
CA VAL A 38 13.25 0.41 -3.64
C VAL A 38 13.21 -1.10 -3.86
N LEU A 39 13.70 -1.57 -5.00
CA LEU A 39 13.77 -3.00 -5.28
C LEU A 39 14.75 -3.71 -4.34
N GLU A 40 15.89 -3.11 -4.03
CA GLU A 40 16.86 -3.62 -3.07
C GLU A 40 16.26 -3.68 -1.65
N GLU A 41 15.58 -2.64 -1.20
CA GLU A 41 14.88 -2.61 0.10
C GLU A 41 13.79 -3.68 0.18
N LEU A 42 13.00 -3.87 -0.87
CA LEU A 42 11.97 -4.92 -0.93
C LEU A 42 12.60 -6.32 -0.88
N ARG A 43 13.77 -6.53 -1.47
CA ARG A 43 14.51 -7.81 -1.39
C ARG A 43 15.11 -8.03 0.00
N ALA A 44 15.74 -7.03 0.57
CA ALA A 44 16.40 -7.12 1.87
C ALA A 44 15.40 -7.15 3.05
N HIS A 45 14.41 -6.28 3.03
CA HIS A 45 13.50 -6.04 4.16
C HIS A 45 12.05 -6.43 3.87
N GLY A 46 11.61 -6.44 2.61
CA GLY A 46 10.26 -6.81 2.20
C GLY A 46 9.98 -8.31 2.13
N ALA A 47 11.01 -9.15 2.21
CA ALA A 47 10.94 -10.59 1.97
C ALA A 47 10.32 -10.93 0.60
N CYS A 48 10.81 -10.28 -0.46
CA CYS A 48 10.32 -10.41 -1.83
C CYS A 48 11.42 -10.82 -2.80
N THR A 49 11.04 -11.60 -3.81
CA THR A 49 11.80 -11.68 -5.07
C THR A 49 11.51 -10.44 -5.91
N ALA A 50 12.32 -10.13 -6.92
CA ALA A 50 12.06 -9.01 -7.83
C ALA A 50 10.71 -9.13 -8.55
N SER A 51 10.32 -10.36 -8.93
CA SER A 51 9.00 -10.62 -9.55
C SER A 51 7.86 -10.33 -8.58
N LEU A 52 7.95 -10.83 -7.34
CA LEU A 52 6.94 -10.57 -6.31
C LEU A 52 6.87 -9.08 -5.96
N ALA A 53 7.99 -8.37 -5.90
CA ALA A 53 8.02 -6.94 -5.63
C ALA A 53 7.23 -6.14 -6.68
N ARG A 54 7.41 -6.46 -7.98
CA ARG A 54 6.63 -5.83 -9.05
C ARG A 54 5.15 -6.16 -8.96
N ALA A 55 4.79 -7.41 -8.71
CA ALA A 55 3.39 -7.80 -8.57
C ALA A 55 2.72 -7.11 -7.37
N LEU A 56 3.41 -6.95 -6.25
CA LEU A 56 2.91 -6.23 -5.08
C LEU A 56 2.77 -4.72 -5.34
N ALA A 57 3.65 -4.13 -6.14
CA ALA A 57 3.52 -2.74 -6.57
C ALA A 57 2.27 -2.56 -7.46
N ASN A 58 2.04 -3.47 -8.40
CA ASN A 58 0.81 -3.49 -9.20
C ASN A 58 -0.43 -3.63 -8.31
N ALA A 59 -0.44 -4.58 -7.37
CA ALA A 59 -1.54 -4.77 -6.43
C ALA A 59 -1.83 -3.50 -5.63
N ALA A 60 -0.80 -2.83 -5.10
CA ALA A 60 -0.98 -1.59 -4.34
C ALA A 60 -1.62 -0.47 -5.17
N ILE A 61 -1.22 -0.34 -6.44
CA ILE A 61 -1.80 0.64 -7.37
C ILE A 61 -3.23 0.27 -7.74
N ARG A 62 -3.50 -1.00 -8.02
CA ARG A 62 -4.84 -1.52 -8.34
C ARG A 62 -5.82 -1.26 -7.19
N GLU A 63 -5.48 -1.69 -5.99
CA GLU A 63 -6.32 -1.52 -4.80
C GLU A 63 -6.57 -0.04 -4.48
N THR A 64 -5.54 0.81 -4.65
CA THR A 64 -5.71 2.26 -4.50
C THR A 64 -6.75 2.78 -5.49
N PHE A 65 -6.69 2.38 -6.75
CA PHE A 65 -7.67 2.78 -7.75
C PHE A 65 -9.06 2.23 -7.47
N GLU A 66 -9.18 0.93 -7.17
CA GLU A 66 -10.47 0.28 -6.89
C GLU A 66 -11.19 0.91 -5.72
N GLU A 67 -10.50 1.13 -4.62
CA GLU A 67 -11.11 1.63 -3.38
C GLU A 67 -11.29 3.15 -3.37
N THR A 68 -10.50 3.91 -4.13
CA THR A 68 -10.48 5.38 -4.02
C THR A 68 -10.67 6.14 -5.34
N GLY A 69 -10.54 5.50 -6.49
CA GLY A 69 -10.52 6.17 -7.79
C GLY A 69 -9.20 6.88 -8.13
N LEU A 70 -8.23 6.87 -7.23
CA LEU A 70 -6.95 7.54 -7.41
C LEU A 70 -5.98 6.70 -8.25
N LEU A 71 -5.21 7.36 -9.11
CA LEU A 71 -4.31 6.75 -10.10
C LEU A 71 -2.85 7.08 -9.80
N VAL A 72 -2.05 6.07 -9.57
CA VAL A 72 -0.58 6.14 -9.56
C VAL A 72 -0.10 5.57 -10.89
N ALA A 73 -0.16 6.37 -11.94
CA ALA A 73 0.00 5.92 -13.31
C ALA A 73 0.75 6.94 -14.17
N ALA A 74 1.30 6.49 -15.30
CA ALA A 74 1.89 7.32 -16.33
C ALA A 74 1.51 6.76 -17.71
N PRO A 75 1.71 7.50 -18.82
CA PRO A 75 1.42 7.02 -20.17
C PRO A 75 2.03 5.64 -20.44
N GLY A 76 1.23 4.70 -20.95
CA GLY A 76 1.64 3.33 -21.23
C GLY A 76 0.46 2.38 -21.46
N ASP A 77 0.78 1.11 -21.70
CA ASP A 77 -0.22 0.04 -21.84
C ASP A 77 0.04 -1.03 -20.75
N PRO A 78 -0.93 -1.34 -19.87
CA PRO A 78 -0.77 -2.38 -18.86
C PRO A 78 -0.67 -3.79 -19.43
N GLY A 79 -0.88 -3.97 -20.73
CA GLY A 79 -0.80 -5.27 -21.40
C GLY A 79 -1.96 -6.21 -21.10
N THR A 80 -2.98 -5.75 -20.40
CA THR A 80 -4.16 -6.54 -20.01
C THR A 80 -5.41 -5.66 -19.89
N GLU A 81 -6.57 -6.28 -20.05
CA GLU A 81 -7.89 -5.67 -19.81
C GLU A 81 -8.62 -6.36 -18.65
N HIS A 82 -7.91 -7.19 -17.88
CA HIS A 82 -8.53 -7.91 -16.77
C HIS A 82 -8.83 -6.97 -15.59
N GLY A 83 -10.08 -6.97 -15.14
CA GLY A 83 -10.52 -6.20 -13.98
C GLY A 83 -10.28 -4.69 -14.12
N PRO A 84 -9.77 -4.02 -13.10
CA PRO A 84 -9.53 -2.57 -13.10
C PRO A 84 -8.52 -2.10 -14.15
N TRP A 85 -7.65 -2.99 -14.63
CA TRP A 85 -6.66 -2.68 -15.66
C TRP A 85 -7.25 -2.29 -17.00
N ALA A 86 -8.50 -2.70 -17.28
CA ALA A 86 -9.25 -2.23 -18.45
C ALA A 86 -9.42 -0.70 -18.45
N ALA A 87 -9.67 -0.10 -17.28
CA ALA A 87 -9.79 1.36 -17.14
C ALA A 87 -8.45 2.07 -17.37
N PHE A 88 -7.33 1.48 -16.93
CA PHE A 88 -5.99 1.99 -17.22
C PHE A 88 -5.71 1.97 -18.71
N ARG A 89 -5.95 0.84 -19.36
CA ARG A 89 -5.73 0.67 -20.79
C ARG A 89 -6.58 1.62 -21.63
N ALA A 90 -7.86 1.77 -21.29
CA ALA A 90 -8.77 2.69 -21.98
C ALA A 90 -8.33 4.15 -21.90
N LYS A 91 -7.57 4.51 -20.86
CA LYS A 91 -6.98 5.84 -20.68
C LYS A 91 -5.58 5.97 -21.28
N GLY A 92 -5.00 4.91 -21.85
CA GLY A 92 -3.62 4.89 -22.36
C GLY A 92 -2.57 5.07 -21.27
N ILE A 93 -2.82 4.57 -20.06
CA ILE A 93 -1.93 4.65 -18.90
C ILE A 93 -1.61 3.26 -18.35
N ALA A 94 -0.50 3.15 -17.65
CA ALA A 94 -0.08 1.95 -16.95
C ALA A 94 0.53 2.31 -15.57
N PRO A 95 0.68 1.35 -14.65
CA PRO A 95 1.23 1.59 -13.32
C PRO A 95 2.58 2.30 -13.35
N ALA A 96 2.73 3.38 -12.58
CA ALA A 96 3.98 4.12 -12.46
C ALA A 96 4.73 3.69 -11.19
N HIS A 97 5.57 2.66 -11.31
CA HIS A 97 6.29 2.07 -10.18
C HIS A 97 7.36 2.98 -9.60
N ASP A 98 7.96 3.86 -10.40
CA ASP A 98 8.96 4.85 -9.94
C ASP A 98 8.40 5.87 -8.94
N ARG A 99 7.05 6.03 -8.90
CA ARG A 99 6.35 6.87 -7.92
C ARG A 99 6.18 6.21 -6.56
N LEU A 100 6.54 4.92 -6.42
CA LEU A 100 6.40 4.17 -5.19
C LEU A 100 7.71 4.10 -4.41
N ARG A 101 7.61 4.27 -3.09
CA ARG A 101 8.68 3.98 -2.13
C ARG A 101 8.20 2.90 -1.17
N PHE A 102 9.10 2.03 -0.74
CA PHE A 102 8.80 1.00 0.25
C PHE A 102 8.88 1.58 1.65
N LEU A 103 7.77 1.55 2.38
CA LEU A 103 7.68 2.12 3.73
C LEU A 103 7.97 1.09 4.83
N GLY A 104 7.66 -0.17 4.59
CA GLY A 104 7.84 -1.24 5.57
C GLY A 104 6.89 -2.41 5.35
N ARG A 105 6.97 -3.39 6.24
CA ARG A 105 6.10 -4.58 6.18
C ARG A 105 5.52 -4.94 7.54
N ALA A 106 4.40 -5.64 7.50
CA ALA A 106 3.77 -6.20 8.70
C ALA A 106 3.34 -7.65 8.47
N ILE A 107 3.33 -8.43 9.54
CA ILE A 107 2.77 -9.77 9.54
C ILE A 107 1.78 -9.91 10.70
N THR A 108 0.60 -10.45 10.40
CA THR A 108 -0.40 -10.72 11.43
C THR A 108 0.10 -11.78 12.41
N PRO A 109 -0.36 -11.77 13.68
CA PRO A 109 -0.01 -12.79 14.66
C PRO A 109 -0.29 -14.21 14.17
N ALA A 110 0.46 -15.18 14.64
CA ALA A 110 0.23 -16.58 14.32
C ALA A 110 -1.14 -17.09 14.78
N SER A 111 -1.71 -16.46 15.83
CA SER A 111 -3.04 -16.73 16.37
C SER A 111 -4.18 -16.08 15.58
N ALA A 112 -3.88 -15.22 14.60
CA ALA A 112 -4.93 -14.58 13.82
C ALA A 112 -5.65 -15.59 12.91
N PRO A 113 -7.00 -15.53 12.80
CA PRO A 113 -7.78 -16.46 11.97
C PRO A 113 -7.43 -16.31 10.48
N VAL A 114 -7.02 -15.12 10.05
CA VAL A 114 -6.53 -14.85 8.71
C VAL A 114 -5.16 -14.20 8.82
N ARG A 115 -4.18 -14.77 8.11
CA ARG A 115 -2.80 -14.26 8.12
C ARG A 115 -2.51 -13.44 6.88
N PHE A 116 -1.96 -12.26 7.12
CA PHE A 116 -1.48 -11.37 6.07
C PHE A 116 0.01 -11.11 6.28
N HIS A 117 0.73 -11.00 5.18
CA HIS A 117 2.07 -10.44 5.14
C HIS A 117 2.02 -9.20 4.25
N ALA A 118 1.66 -8.07 4.84
CA ALA A 118 1.48 -6.80 4.13
C ALA A 118 2.83 -6.12 3.84
N ARG A 119 2.92 -5.46 2.69
CA ARG A 119 3.99 -4.52 2.32
C ARG A 119 3.31 -3.17 2.09
N PHE A 120 3.87 -2.14 2.68
CA PHE A 120 3.35 -0.79 2.57
C PHE A 120 4.20 0.02 1.61
N PHE A 121 3.53 0.64 0.68
CA PHE A 121 4.11 1.58 -0.26
C PHE A 121 3.58 2.98 0.05
N VAL A 122 4.38 3.98 -0.25
CA VAL A 122 3.97 5.38 -0.23
C VAL A 122 4.25 6.00 -1.58
N ALA A 123 3.30 6.78 -2.07
CA ALA A 123 3.45 7.64 -3.24
C ALA A 123 3.25 9.08 -2.81
N ASP A 124 3.90 10.01 -3.50
CA ASP A 124 3.68 11.43 -3.31
C ASP A 124 2.29 11.80 -3.84
N GLY A 125 1.48 12.45 -2.99
CA GLY A 125 0.12 12.83 -3.36
C GLY A 125 0.05 13.81 -4.53
N GLU A 126 1.09 14.63 -4.76
CA GLU A 126 1.18 15.53 -5.92
C GLU A 126 1.34 14.78 -7.26
N LEU A 127 1.80 13.53 -7.21
CA LEU A 127 1.97 12.67 -8.39
C LEU A 127 0.77 11.73 -8.61
N VAL A 128 -0.26 11.83 -7.77
CA VAL A 128 -1.47 10.99 -7.84
C VAL A 128 -2.55 11.76 -8.57
N GLU A 129 -3.17 11.12 -9.57
CA GLU A 129 -4.21 11.70 -10.40
C GLU A 129 -5.59 11.11 -10.05
N GLY A 130 -6.64 11.74 -10.56
CA GLY A 130 -8.02 11.26 -10.37
C GLY A 130 -8.78 11.99 -9.29
N THR A 131 -10.00 11.54 -9.07
CA THR A 131 -10.92 12.09 -8.06
C THR A 131 -11.31 10.98 -7.11
N ILE A 132 -11.41 11.29 -5.84
CA ILE A 132 -11.84 10.29 -4.85
C ILE A 132 -13.29 9.89 -5.13
N VAL A 133 -13.45 8.65 -5.55
CA VAL A 133 -14.76 7.99 -5.78
C VAL A 133 -14.63 6.59 -5.20
N GLY A 134 -15.26 6.35 -4.05
CA GLY A 134 -15.23 5.03 -3.40
C GLY A 134 -16.06 4.01 -4.18
N ASN A 135 -15.67 2.75 -4.11
CA ASN A 135 -16.42 1.59 -4.65
C ASN A 135 -17.46 1.02 -3.67
N GLY A 136 -17.57 1.60 -2.47
CA GLY A 136 -18.46 1.15 -1.39
C GLY A 136 -17.81 0.20 -0.38
N GLU A 137 -16.57 -0.24 -0.59
CA GLU A 137 -15.83 -1.06 0.38
C GLU A 137 -15.36 -0.26 1.59
N LEU A 138 -15.02 1.01 1.37
CA LEU A 138 -14.70 1.97 2.40
C LEU A 138 -15.70 3.13 2.37
N SER A 139 -15.99 3.71 3.51
CA SER A 139 -16.75 4.96 3.67
C SER A 139 -15.84 6.08 4.17
N ASP A 140 -16.31 7.33 4.15
CA ASP A 140 -15.55 8.52 4.61
C ASP A 140 -14.11 8.57 4.03
N ILE A 141 -14.00 8.28 2.71
CA ILE A 141 -12.72 8.28 2.02
C ILE A 141 -12.33 9.71 1.69
N ARG A 142 -11.20 10.15 2.21
CA ARG A 142 -10.63 11.47 1.89
C ARG A 142 -9.15 11.55 2.24
N TRP A 143 -8.54 12.65 1.85
CA TRP A 143 -7.23 13.04 2.37
C TRP A 143 -7.39 13.50 3.82
N TYR A 144 -6.51 12.99 4.67
CA TYR A 144 -6.43 13.35 6.10
C TYR A 144 -5.08 13.98 6.37
N ALA A 145 -5.06 15.10 7.08
CA ALA A 145 -3.81 15.57 7.66
C ALA A 145 -3.26 14.51 8.62
N LEU A 146 -1.94 14.35 8.67
CA LEU A 146 -1.30 13.28 9.44
C LEU A 146 -1.72 13.31 10.93
N GLU A 147 -1.77 14.50 11.53
CA GLU A 147 -2.19 14.66 12.93
C GLU A 147 -3.68 14.32 13.16
N GLU A 148 -4.52 14.53 12.16
CA GLU A 148 -5.92 14.09 12.20
C GLU A 148 -5.99 12.56 12.08
N ALA A 149 -5.30 11.99 11.10
CA ALA A 149 -5.28 10.54 10.86
C ALA A 149 -4.84 9.74 12.10
N ARG A 150 -3.87 10.25 12.87
CA ARG A 150 -3.37 9.62 14.10
C ARG A 150 -4.39 9.57 15.23
N ARG A 151 -5.43 10.40 15.19
CA ARG A 151 -6.51 10.44 16.19
C ARG A 151 -7.71 9.56 15.81
N LEU A 152 -7.76 9.08 14.58
CA LEU A 152 -8.84 8.22 14.12
C LEU A 152 -8.77 6.83 14.76
N PRO A 153 -9.92 6.16 14.96
CA PRO A 153 -9.95 4.76 15.35
C PRO A 153 -9.22 3.91 14.31
N ALA A 154 -8.07 3.38 14.64
CA ALA A 154 -7.26 2.59 13.73
C ALA A 154 -6.57 1.43 14.47
N ILE A 155 -6.36 0.33 13.77
CA ILE A 155 -5.63 -0.82 14.30
C ILE A 155 -4.13 -0.54 14.40
N ASP A 156 -3.44 -1.28 15.25
CA ASP A 156 -2.01 -1.08 15.56
C ASP A 156 -1.12 -0.96 14.31
N VAL A 157 -1.37 -1.78 13.30
CA VAL A 157 -0.60 -1.74 12.05
C VAL A 157 -0.82 -0.43 11.27
N THR A 158 -2.01 0.14 11.30
CA THR A 158 -2.29 1.45 10.69
C THR A 158 -1.59 2.55 11.46
N GLN A 159 -1.60 2.52 12.80
CA GLN A 159 -0.86 3.47 13.64
C GLN A 159 0.65 3.37 13.42
N PHE A 160 1.16 2.15 13.24
CA PHE A 160 2.56 1.94 12.85
C PHE A 160 2.88 2.63 11.51
N VAL A 161 2.06 2.43 10.47
CA VAL A 161 2.26 3.06 9.16
C VAL A 161 2.22 4.59 9.25
N LEU A 162 1.27 5.16 10.02
CA LEU A 162 1.22 6.61 10.26
C LEU A 162 2.48 7.13 10.96
N THR A 163 3.07 6.34 11.86
CA THR A 163 4.33 6.69 12.51
C THR A 163 5.50 6.69 11.54
N GLU A 164 5.54 5.73 10.61
CA GLU A 164 6.57 5.67 9.57
C GLU A 164 6.44 6.81 8.55
N ILE A 165 5.20 7.17 8.16
CA ILE A 165 4.95 8.33 7.31
C ILE A 165 5.47 9.60 7.99
N ALA A 166 5.16 9.81 9.28
CA ALA A 166 5.65 10.96 10.04
C ALA A 166 7.19 11.02 10.13
N ALA A 167 7.84 9.88 10.25
CA ALA A 167 9.30 9.79 10.23
C ALA A 167 9.88 10.17 8.87
N HIS A 168 9.24 9.67 7.81
CA HIS A 168 9.62 9.95 6.44
C HIS A 168 9.49 11.45 6.09
N GLU A 169 8.37 12.09 6.46
CA GLU A 169 8.17 13.54 6.27
C GLU A 169 9.22 14.40 6.99
N ARG A 170 9.73 13.92 8.12
CA ARG A 170 10.85 14.57 8.84
C ARG A 170 12.23 14.29 8.23
N GLY A 171 12.30 13.61 7.09
CA GLY A 171 13.56 13.26 6.44
C GLY A 171 14.38 12.19 7.18
N GLN A 172 13.75 11.43 8.07
CA GLN A 172 14.43 10.35 8.78
C GLN A 172 14.64 9.16 7.84
N THR A 173 15.86 9.02 7.37
CA THR A 173 16.25 7.88 6.53
C THR A 173 16.65 6.71 7.43
N ARG A 174 15.90 5.61 7.33
CA ARG A 174 16.23 4.35 8.01
C ARG A 174 15.77 3.17 7.15
N ALA A 175 16.34 2.00 7.39
CA ALA A 175 15.88 0.79 6.73
C ALA A 175 14.40 0.52 7.04
N ALA A 176 13.67 0.02 6.04
CA ALA A 176 12.23 -0.22 6.14
C ALA A 176 11.88 -1.18 7.29
N PRO A 177 11.08 -0.75 8.26
CA PRO A 177 10.84 -1.52 9.47
C PRO A 177 9.92 -2.72 9.26
N PHE A 178 10.04 -3.68 10.14
CA PHE A 178 9.19 -4.85 10.21
C PHE A 178 8.30 -4.84 11.44
N PHE A 179 7.00 -4.63 11.25
CA PHE A 179 6.01 -4.72 12.30
C PHE A 179 5.54 -6.16 12.49
N ARG A 180 5.70 -6.69 13.71
CA ARG A 180 5.21 -8.02 14.08
C ARG A 180 4.79 -8.08 15.54
N TYR A 181 3.84 -8.94 15.84
CA TYR A 181 3.48 -9.28 17.21
C TYR A 181 4.40 -10.40 17.73
N ARG A 182 4.96 -10.23 18.90
CA ARG A 182 5.67 -11.28 19.63
C ARG A 182 5.01 -11.48 21.00
N ARG A 183 4.44 -12.66 21.25
CA ARG A 183 3.74 -13.02 22.51
C ARG A 183 2.70 -11.96 22.93
N ASN A 184 1.82 -11.58 22.01
CA ASN A 184 0.80 -10.53 22.17
C ASN A 184 1.33 -9.13 22.52
N ARG A 185 2.62 -8.85 22.35
CA ARG A 185 3.19 -7.50 22.44
C ARG A 185 3.62 -7.02 21.08
N VAL A 186 3.33 -5.77 20.79
CA VAL A 186 3.80 -5.09 19.58
C VAL A 186 5.30 -4.89 19.68
N LEU A 187 6.05 -5.37 18.68
CA LEU A 187 7.46 -5.08 18.51
C LEU A 187 7.66 -4.45 17.14
N ALA A 188 7.86 -3.15 17.10
CA ALA A 188 8.46 -2.51 15.95
C ALA A 188 9.98 -2.68 16.08
N LYS A 189 10.61 -3.52 15.24
CA LYS A 189 12.06 -3.51 15.08
C LYS A 189 12.39 -2.49 14.00
N ALA A 190 13.15 -1.46 14.36
CA ALA A 190 14.02 -0.81 13.39
C ALA A 190 14.96 -1.90 12.85
N ALA A 191 15.23 -1.92 11.55
CA ALA A 191 16.31 -2.73 11.04
C ALA A 191 17.59 -2.21 11.71
N ASP A 192 18.30 -3.10 12.38
CA ASP A 192 19.62 -2.79 12.95
C ASP A 192 20.51 -2.32 11.79
N ALA A 193 21.20 -1.19 12.02
CA ALA A 193 22.12 -0.57 11.08
C ALA A 193 23.29 -1.49 10.76
#